data_75a693f2536fd6d40491a4d9f057aa68
#
_entry.id   75a693f2536fd6d40491a4d9f057aa68
#
_cell.length_a   1.000
_cell.length_b   1.000
_cell.length_c   1.000
_cell.angle_alpha   90.00
_cell.angle_beta   90.00
_cell.angle_gamma   90.00
#
_symmetry.space_group_name_H-M   'P 1'
#
loop_
_entity.id
_entity.type
_entity.pdbx_description
1 polymer ?
#
loop_
_entity_poly.entity_id
_entity_poly.type
_entity_poly.pdbx_seq_one_letter_code
_entity_poly.pdbx_strand_id
1 'polypeptide(L)'
;MARDKVRYVGEAIAAVAAESALIAKRALSAIKVEYQPLPAVFDPDEATRPGAPVLHDYAPDNLTKHIPIRVGDVEKGFAESDLLVEETYTTQPIEHAYLEPEAGLAYVDHDGVVTIVSPDQNITHHRHMLARILAKPISKVRLVMSPVGGGFGGKEDMIYQGMLALLAMKTHRPVRLVFTREESIISTAKRHPSRTVLRMGLMRDGRICALEMKVICDGGAYGLSTEGVMRKAAILAAGPYAIPNVKVDTYGIYTNNTPSGAFRSFGALQTAFAMESHLDICAERLGLDPFEIRRINAMRDGAVTHTKARLTSVSLTRALNALEKASGWEAGPPNSRGDTREDLGRDDVRPPCALGARFKAAEEQEAAE
;
A
#
# COMPACT_ATOMS: atom_id res chain seq x y z
N MET A 1 13.66 -12.78 12.91
CA MET A 1 13.59 -14.27 13.00
C MET A 1 12.59 -14.65 14.07
N ALA A 2 11.75 -15.62 13.78
CA ALA A 2 10.82 -16.19 14.75
C ALA A 2 11.57 -16.76 15.95
N ARG A 3 10.99 -16.65 17.15
CA ARG A 3 11.50 -17.29 18.38
C ARG A 3 10.62 -18.48 18.75
N ASP A 4 9.37 -18.18 19.10
CA ASP A 4 8.45 -19.15 19.67
C ASP A 4 7.31 -19.49 18.70
N LYS A 5 7.01 -18.60 17.77
CA LYS A 5 5.84 -18.67 16.87
C LYS A 5 6.19 -18.11 15.51
N VAL A 6 5.94 -18.88 14.47
CA VAL A 6 5.95 -18.43 13.07
C VAL A 6 4.55 -17.93 12.72
N ARG A 7 4.44 -16.77 12.10
CA ARG A 7 3.15 -16.12 11.83
C ARG A 7 2.76 -16.09 10.37
N TYR A 8 3.72 -16.24 9.45
CA TYR A 8 3.43 -16.26 8.01
C TYR A 8 4.43 -17.14 7.26
N VAL A 9 4.04 -17.57 6.05
CA VAL A 9 4.92 -18.32 5.14
C VAL A 9 5.98 -17.38 4.56
N GLY A 10 7.27 -17.68 4.83
CA GLY A 10 8.40 -16.81 4.47
C GLY A 10 9.07 -16.15 5.68
N GLU A 11 8.54 -16.33 6.88
CA GLU A 11 9.20 -15.82 8.09
C GLU A 11 10.49 -16.56 8.36
N ALA A 12 11.61 -15.82 8.54
CA ALA A 12 12.91 -16.39 8.80
C ALA A 12 12.94 -17.07 10.17
N ILE A 13 13.36 -18.33 10.21
CA ILE A 13 13.48 -19.16 11.44
C ILE A 13 14.94 -19.29 11.85
N ALA A 14 15.83 -19.53 10.88
CA ALA A 14 17.25 -19.72 11.10
C ALA A 14 18.05 -19.00 10.01
N ALA A 15 19.30 -18.67 10.32
CA ALA A 15 20.24 -18.12 9.38
C ALA A 15 21.60 -18.80 9.57
N VAL A 16 22.29 -19.08 8.47
CA VAL A 16 23.59 -19.75 8.44
C VAL A 16 24.61 -18.87 7.74
N ALA A 17 25.79 -18.72 8.35
CA ALA A 17 26.97 -18.18 7.69
C ALA A 17 27.99 -19.32 7.46
N ALA A 18 28.55 -19.39 6.26
CA ALA A 18 29.54 -20.37 5.85
C ALA A 18 30.56 -19.75 4.91
N GLU A 19 31.65 -20.48 4.59
CA GLU A 19 32.72 -19.99 3.73
C GLU A 19 32.31 -19.81 2.24
N SER A 20 31.19 -20.46 1.85
CA SER A 20 30.60 -20.25 0.52
C SER A 20 29.08 -20.36 0.57
N ALA A 21 28.42 -19.75 -0.42
CA ALA A 21 26.96 -19.83 -0.56
C ALA A 21 26.45 -21.28 -0.71
N LEU A 22 27.23 -22.15 -1.40
CA LEU A 22 26.89 -23.56 -1.55
C LEU A 22 26.91 -24.31 -0.23
N ILE A 23 27.93 -24.06 0.63
CA ILE A 23 28.03 -24.67 1.95
C ILE A 23 26.89 -24.16 2.85
N ALA A 24 26.60 -22.85 2.80
CA ALA A 24 25.48 -22.27 3.55
C ALA A 24 24.14 -22.91 3.15
N LYS A 25 23.89 -23.08 1.86
CA LYS A 25 22.67 -23.73 1.34
C LYS A 25 22.54 -25.18 1.80
N ARG A 26 23.65 -25.96 1.76
CA ARG A 26 23.67 -27.34 2.26
C ARG A 26 23.42 -27.39 3.79
N ALA A 27 24.00 -26.46 4.55
CA ALA A 27 23.79 -26.37 5.98
C ALA A 27 22.34 -26.02 6.33
N LEU A 28 21.70 -25.11 5.58
CA LEU A 28 20.27 -24.81 5.75
C LEU A 28 19.40 -26.05 5.52
N SER A 29 19.70 -26.88 4.51
CA SER A 29 18.97 -28.13 4.25
C SER A 29 19.13 -29.20 5.34
N ALA A 30 20.16 -29.08 6.16
CA ALA A 30 20.39 -29.99 7.30
C ALA A 30 19.64 -29.58 8.57
N ILE A 31 19.09 -28.36 8.62
CA ILE A 31 18.29 -27.90 9.76
C ILE A 31 16.91 -28.56 9.67
N LYS A 32 16.58 -29.35 10.70
CA LYS A 32 15.25 -29.93 10.86
C LYS A 32 14.40 -29.00 11.71
N VAL A 33 13.19 -28.72 11.25
CA VAL A 33 12.22 -27.89 11.97
C VAL A 33 10.95 -28.72 12.15
N GLU A 34 10.51 -28.85 13.39
CA GLU A 34 9.23 -29.46 13.73
C GLU A 34 8.24 -28.37 14.08
N TYR A 35 7.07 -28.40 13.45
CA TYR A 35 6.01 -27.42 13.65
C TYR A 35 4.85 -28.05 14.40
N GLN A 36 4.32 -27.32 15.38
CA GLN A 36 3.01 -27.55 15.93
C GLN A 36 2.05 -26.54 15.29
N PRO A 37 1.14 -26.97 14.39
CA PRO A 37 0.19 -26.06 13.76
C PRO A 37 -0.71 -25.38 14.77
N LEU A 38 -0.93 -24.08 14.60
CA LEU A 38 -1.86 -23.28 15.38
C LEU A 38 -2.98 -22.78 14.46
N PRO A 39 -4.19 -22.45 14.99
CA PRO A 39 -5.21 -21.79 14.22
C PRO A 39 -4.68 -20.51 13.59
N ALA A 40 -5.00 -20.28 12.31
CA ALA A 40 -4.57 -19.12 11.56
C ALA A 40 -5.78 -18.35 11.01
N VAL A 41 -5.62 -17.05 10.80
CA VAL A 41 -6.63 -16.18 10.20
C VAL A 41 -6.00 -15.35 9.07
N PHE A 42 -6.64 -15.38 7.91
CA PHE A 42 -6.13 -14.73 6.69
C PHE A 42 -7.03 -13.60 6.19
N ASP A 43 -8.31 -13.60 6.58
CA ASP A 43 -9.25 -12.54 6.23
C ASP A 43 -9.26 -11.47 7.34
N PRO A 44 -9.07 -10.17 7.00
CA PRO A 44 -9.07 -9.09 8.00
C PRO A 44 -10.38 -8.93 8.76
N ASP A 45 -11.53 -9.21 8.12
CA ASP A 45 -12.81 -9.12 8.82
C ASP A 45 -12.99 -10.27 9.81
N GLU A 46 -12.53 -11.47 9.45
CA GLU A 46 -12.53 -12.61 10.37
C GLU A 46 -11.56 -12.39 11.52
N ALA A 47 -10.39 -11.78 11.25
CA ALA A 47 -9.38 -11.51 12.26
C ALA A 47 -9.86 -10.58 13.39
N THR A 48 -10.85 -9.74 13.12
CA THR A 48 -11.43 -8.81 14.11
C THR A 48 -12.68 -9.34 14.82
N ARG A 49 -13.14 -10.56 14.50
CA ARG A 49 -14.29 -11.18 15.17
C ARG A 49 -13.94 -11.66 16.58
N PRO A 50 -14.88 -11.63 17.52
CA PRO A 50 -14.68 -12.23 18.83
C PRO A 50 -14.28 -13.71 18.70
N GLY A 51 -13.20 -14.10 19.40
CA GLY A 51 -12.68 -15.47 19.37
C GLY A 51 -11.74 -15.79 18.21
N ALA A 52 -11.42 -14.83 17.35
CA ALA A 52 -10.41 -14.99 16.31
C ALA A 52 -9.03 -15.31 16.91
N PRO A 53 -8.17 -16.06 16.20
CA PRO A 53 -6.79 -16.28 16.63
C PRO A 53 -6.05 -14.94 16.80
N VAL A 54 -5.43 -14.73 17.96
CA VAL A 54 -4.65 -13.54 18.28
C VAL A 54 -3.22 -13.71 17.78
N LEU A 55 -2.78 -12.82 16.89
CA LEU A 55 -1.42 -12.87 16.33
C LEU A 55 -0.39 -12.33 17.31
N HIS A 56 -0.71 -11.26 18.04
CA HIS A 56 0.19 -10.58 18.97
C HIS A 56 -0.53 -10.25 20.27
N ASP A 57 0.03 -10.62 21.42
CA ASP A 57 -0.58 -10.41 22.73
C ASP A 57 -0.84 -8.94 23.06
N TYR A 58 -0.06 -8.02 22.45
CA TYR A 58 -0.23 -6.57 22.58
C TYR A 58 -1.36 -5.99 21.71
N ALA A 59 -1.94 -6.78 20.81
CA ALA A 59 -3.04 -6.42 19.92
C ALA A 59 -4.11 -7.52 19.94
N PRO A 60 -4.88 -7.65 21.05
CA PRO A 60 -5.79 -8.78 21.24
C PRO A 60 -7.00 -8.78 20.29
N ASP A 61 -7.27 -7.66 19.65
CA ASP A 61 -8.27 -7.46 18.60
C ASP A 61 -7.70 -7.54 17.17
N ASN A 62 -6.43 -7.91 17.05
CA ASN A 62 -5.66 -7.89 15.78
C ASN A 62 -5.64 -6.53 15.08
N LEU A 63 -5.97 -5.44 15.76
CA LEU A 63 -5.95 -4.09 15.21
C LEU A 63 -4.53 -3.51 15.29
N THR A 64 -3.94 -3.20 14.14
CA THR A 64 -2.67 -2.47 14.07
C THR A 64 -2.89 -0.99 14.37
N LYS A 65 -3.87 -0.38 13.71
CA LYS A 65 -4.21 1.04 13.87
C LYS A 65 -5.59 1.36 13.30
N HIS A 66 -6.28 2.30 13.94
CA HIS A 66 -7.46 2.97 13.44
C HIS A 66 -7.18 4.48 13.32
N ILE A 67 -7.46 5.07 12.15
CA ILE A 67 -7.32 6.51 11.91
C ILE A 67 -8.68 7.07 11.49
N PRO A 68 -9.39 7.77 12.38
CA PRO A 68 -10.64 8.44 12.08
C PRO A 68 -10.41 9.88 11.60
N ILE A 69 -11.19 10.33 10.60
CA ILE A 69 -11.34 11.74 10.23
C ILE A 69 -12.82 12.10 10.22
N ARG A 70 -13.15 13.27 10.76
CA ARG A 70 -14.53 13.79 10.87
C ARG A 70 -14.55 15.27 10.53
N VAL A 71 -15.39 15.64 9.56
CA VAL A 71 -15.63 17.03 9.14
C VAL A 71 -17.12 17.19 8.84
N GLY A 72 -17.75 18.23 9.35
CA GLY A 72 -19.17 18.46 9.15
C GLY A 72 -20.05 17.39 9.78
N ASP A 73 -21.22 17.16 9.18
CA ASP A 73 -22.22 16.19 9.58
C ASP A 73 -22.64 15.36 8.35
N VAL A 74 -22.12 14.13 8.25
CA VAL A 74 -22.38 13.27 7.09
C VAL A 74 -23.84 12.81 7.01
N GLU A 75 -24.49 12.58 8.16
CA GLU A 75 -25.88 12.14 8.17
C GLU A 75 -26.81 13.24 7.64
N LYS A 76 -26.56 14.49 8.05
CA LYS A 76 -27.25 15.65 7.49
C LYS A 76 -26.97 15.77 6.00
N GLY A 77 -25.70 15.65 5.57
CA GLY A 77 -25.33 15.72 4.16
C GLY A 77 -26.00 14.63 3.32
N PHE A 78 -26.15 13.42 3.85
CA PHE A 78 -26.89 12.34 3.18
C PHE A 78 -28.39 12.60 3.11
N ALA A 79 -28.97 13.16 4.16
CA ALA A 79 -30.40 13.52 4.18
C ALA A 79 -30.76 14.64 3.18
N GLU A 80 -29.81 15.53 2.90
CA GLU A 80 -29.96 16.63 1.94
C GLU A 80 -29.66 16.22 0.49
N SER A 81 -29.14 15.00 0.25
CA SER A 81 -28.74 14.54 -1.08
C SER A 81 -29.90 14.03 -1.92
N ASP A 82 -29.89 14.32 -3.22
CA ASP A 82 -30.84 13.79 -4.21
C ASP A 82 -30.50 12.34 -4.63
N LEU A 83 -29.21 11.99 -4.58
CA LEU A 83 -28.68 10.67 -4.97
C LEU A 83 -27.72 10.17 -3.91
N LEU A 84 -27.93 8.92 -3.48
CA LEU A 84 -26.99 8.17 -2.64
C LEU A 84 -26.42 7.00 -3.43
N VAL A 85 -25.09 6.90 -3.46
CA VAL A 85 -24.37 5.78 -4.05
C VAL A 85 -23.49 5.14 -2.99
N GLU A 86 -23.58 3.82 -2.87
CA GLU A 86 -22.71 3.03 -1.99
C GLU A 86 -22.15 1.86 -2.79
N GLU A 87 -20.83 1.72 -2.76
CA GLU A 87 -20.11 0.65 -3.47
C GLU A 87 -18.94 0.14 -2.64
N THR A 88 -18.52 -1.07 -2.94
CA THR A 88 -17.34 -1.70 -2.31
C THR A 88 -16.25 -1.93 -3.34
N TYR A 89 -15.03 -1.46 -3.03
CA TYR A 89 -13.85 -1.60 -3.87
C TYR A 89 -12.81 -2.47 -3.17
N THR A 90 -12.17 -3.35 -3.92
CA THR A 90 -11.12 -4.23 -3.40
C THR A 90 -9.84 -4.06 -4.20
N THR A 91 -8.69 -4.14 -3.50
CA THR A 91 -7.38 -4.21 -4.14
C THR A 91 -6.65 -5.45 -3.63
N GLN A 92 -5.90 -6.10 -4.52
CA GLN A 92 -5.10 -7.29 -4.19
C GLN A 92 -3.74 -6.93 -3.58
N PRO A 93 -3.05 -7.90 -2.95
CA PRO A 93 -1.64 -7.77 -2.61
C PRO A 93 -0.81 -7.68 -3.89
N ILE A 94 0.21 -6.81 -3.90
CA ILE A 94 1.10 -6.65 -5.06
C ILE A 94 2.54 -6.69 -4.57
N GLU A 95 3.38 -7.46 -5.29
CA GLU A 95 4.83 -7.48 -5.12
C GLU A 95 5.46 -6.28 -5.82
N HIS A 96 6.51 -5.70 -5.23
CA HIS A 96 7.26 -4.59 -5.82
C HIS A 96 8.03 -4.99 -7.08
N ALA A 97 8.53 -6.23 -7.09
CA ALA A 97 9.24 -6.85 -8.20
C ALA A 97 10.40 -5.99 -8.76
N TYR A 98 11.10 -5.25 -7.87
CA TYR A 98 12.29 -4.49 -8.28
C TYR A 98 13.36 -5.43 -8.85
N LEU A 99 14.14 -4.94 -9.83
CA LEU A 99 15.12 -5.75 -10.56
C LEU A 99 16.22 -6.29 -9.66
N GLU A 100 16.72 -5.48 -8.72
CA GLU A 100 17.74 -5.86 -7.74
C GLU A 100 17.08 -6.49 -6.50
N PRO A 101 17.16 -7.82 -6.27
CA PRO A 101 16.73 -8.44 -5.02
C PRO A 101 17.49 -7.91 -3.80
N GLU A 102 17.11 -8.33 -2.63
CA GLU A 102 17.78 -7.99 -1.37
C GLU A 102 19.23 -8.48 -1.41
N ALA A 103 20.15 -7.59 -1.13
CA ALA A 103 21.58 -7.89 -1.04
C ALA A 103 22.23 -7.03 0.04
N GLY A 104 23.25 -7.55 0.71
CA GLY A 104 23.97 -6.80 1.71
C GLY A 104 25.26 -7.46 2.17
N LEU A 105 26.08 -6.64 2.80
CA LEU A 105 27.33 -7.03 3.44
C LEU A 105 27.34 -6.46 4.86
N ALA A 106 27.74 -7.24 5.86
CA ALA A 106 28.00 -6.74 7.19
C ALA A 106 29.38 -7.19 7.69
N TYR A 107 30.02 -6.33 8.47
CA TYR A 107 31.28 -6.65 9.17
C TYR A 107 31.39 -5.82 10.45
N VAL A 108 32.29 -6.26 11.33
CA VAL A 108 32.67 -5.51 12.53
C VAL A 108 34.11 -5.04 12.32
N ASP A 109 34.33 -3.72 12.46
CA ASP A 109 35.68 -3.16 12.33
C ASP A 109 36.47 -3.30 13.64
N HIS A 110 37.75 -2.88 13.61
CA HIS A 110 38.66 -2.96 14.76
C HIS A 110 38.21 -2.12 15.98
N ASP A 111 37.39 -1.10 15.74
CA ASP A 111 36.81 -0.27 16.80
C ASP A 111 35.53 -0.86 17.38
N GLY A 112 35.12 -2.03 16.90
CA GLY A 112 33.89 -2.71 17.30
C GLY A 112 32.61 -2.07 16.74
N VAL A 113 32.73 -1.25 15.68
CA VAL A 113 31.58 -0.70 14.97
C VAL A 113 31.03 -1.76 14.01
N VAL A 114 29.74 -2.04 14.13
CA VAL A 114 29.02 -2.94 13.19
C VAL A 114 28.62 -2.12 11.99
N THR A 115 29.20 -2.42 10.84
CA THR A 115 28.90 -1.77 9.57
C THR A 115 28.09 -2.68 8.67
N ILE A 116 26.97 -2.18 8.18
CA ILE A 116 26.09 -2.86 7.21
C ILE A 116 26.08 -2.00 5.94
N VAL A 117 26.37 -2.62 4.80
CA VAL A 117 26.23 -2.01 3.47
C VAL A 117 25.06 -2.68 2.77
N SER A 118 24.05 -1.92 2.42
CA SER A 118 22.85 -2.45 1.76
C SER A 118 22.15 -1.39 0.90
N PRO A 119 21.43 -1.78 -0.17
CA PRO A 119 20.47 -0.91 -0.80
C PRO A 119 19.30 -0.67 0.17
N ASP A 120 19.01 0.60 0.47
CA ASP A 120 18.13 0.98 1.56
C ASP A 120 17.37 2.27 1.21
N GLN A 121 16.09 2.36 1.59
CA GLN A 121 15.26 3.55 1.37
C GLN A 121 15.04 4.37 2.67
N ASN A 122 15.47 3.86 3.84
CA ASN A 122 15.24 4.51 5.13
C ASN A 122 16.42 4.35 6.11
N ILE A 123 17.60 4.68 5.63
CA ILE A 123 18.89 4.44 6.31
C ILE A 123 18.93 4.95 7.76
N THR A 124 18.36 6.12 8.02
CA THR A 124 18.37 6.70 9.37
C THR A 124 17.51 5.89 10.33
N HIS A 125 16.30 5.53 9.92
CA HIS A 125 15.40 4.73 10.73
C HIS A 125 15.96 3.33 10.98
N HIS A 126 16.47 2.67 9.95
CA HIS A 126 17.09 1.35 10.06
C HIS A 126 18.30 1.35 10.98
N ARG A 127 19.10 2.39 10.98
CA ARG A 127 20.23 2.53 11.91
C ARG A 127 19.75 2.53 13.37
N HIS A 128 18.66 3.24 13.68
CA HIS A 128 18.07 3.23 15.03
C HIS A 128 17.50 1.85 15.40
N MET A 129 16.83 1.19 14.47
CA MET A 129 16.31 -0.17 14.69
C MET A 129 17.45 -1.17 14.92
N LEU A 130 18.51 -1.12 14.10
CA LEU A 130 19.69 -1.98 14.24
C LEU A 130 20.37 -1.79 15.59
N ALA A 131 20.52 -0.55 16.06
CA ALA A 131 21.09 -0.27 17.37
C ALA A 131 20.32 -0.98 18.50
N ARG A 132 18.98 -0.99 18.42
CA ARG A 132 18.10 -1.71 19.36
C ARG A 132 18.24 -3.23 19.22
N ILE A 133 18.18 -3.77 18.01
CA ILE A 133 18.27 -5.22 17.71
C ILE A 133 19.60 -5.79 18.19
N LEU A 134 20.69 -5.04 17.97
CA LEU A 134 22.05 -5.46 18.31
C LEU A 134 22.42 -5.15 19.77
N ALA A 135 21.52 -4.49 20.52
CA ALA A 135 21.77 -3.99 21.87
C ALA A 135 23.08 -3.18 21.95
N LYS A 136 23.31 -2.31 20.97
CA LYS A 136 24.50 -1.46 20.89
C LYS A 136 24.15 0.02 20.90
N PRO A 137 25.05 0.90 21.41
CA PRO A 137 24.92 2.34 21.20
C PRO A 137 24.88 2.66 19.71
N ILE A 138 24.11 3.66 19.31
CA ILE A 138 23.97 4.05 17.90
C ILE A 138 25.32 4.48 17.27
N SER A 139 26.27 4.99 18.07
CA SER A 139 27.64 5.30 17.66
C SER A 139 28.45 4.07 17.22
N LYS A 140 28.02 2.86 17.64
CA LYS A 140 28.64 1.57 17.29
C LYS A 140 27.90 0.85 16.15
N VAL A 141 26.96 1.52 15.47
CA VAL A 141 26.24 1.01 14.32
C VAL A 141 26.38 1.99 13.16
N ARG A 142 26.91 1.49 12.03
CA ARG A 142 27.05 2.24 10.78
C ARG A 142 26.24 1.54 9.69
N LEU A 143 25.38 2.30 9.03
CA LEU A 143 24.67 1.84 7.84
C LEU A 143 25.15 2.65 6.65
N VAL A 144 25.59 1.98 5.61
CA VAL A 144 26.11 2.56 4.37
C VAL A 144 25.15 2.17 3.24
N MET A 145 24.55 3.17 2.60
CA MET A 145 23.68 2.95 1.47
C MET A 145 24.52 2.68 0.22
N SER A 146 24.31 1.53 -0.41
CA SER A 146 24.77 1.27 -1.78
C SER A 146 23.80 1.87 -2.80
N PRO A 147 24.17 1.99 -4.07
CA PRO A 147 23.19 2.27 -5.13
C PRO A 147 21.99 1.32 -5.04
N VAL A 148 20.80 1.84 -5.29
CA VAL A 148 19.53 1.09 -5.14
C VAL A 148 19.01 0.74 -6.53
N GLY A 149 19.00 -0.54 -6.88
CA GLY A 149 18.52 -1.07 -8.16
C GLY A 149 17.01 -1.29 -8.21
N GLY A 150 16.25 -0.28 -7.76
CA GLY A 150 14.81 -0.32 -7.57
C GLY A 150 14.42 -0.65 -6.14
N GLY A 151 13.26 -0.17 -5.71
CA GLY A 151 12.73 -0.41 -4.37
C GLY A 151 11.24 -0.16 -4.29
N PHE A 152 10.76 0.97 -4.83
CA PHE A 152 9.34 1.36 -4.88
C PHE A 152 8.64 1.34 -3.51
N GLY A 153 9.41 1.44 -2.41
CA GLY A 153 8.98 1.27 -1.03
C GLY A 153 9.36 -0.09 -0.41
N GLY A 154 9.64 -1.14 -1.18
CA GLY A 154 9.94 -2.47 -0.67
C GLY A 154 11.26 -2.56 0.12
N LYS A 155 12.17 -1.61 -0.06
CA LYS A 155 13.43 -1.49 0.70
C LYS A 155 13.33 -0.42 1.81
N GLU A 156 12.12 0.03 2.15
CA GLU A 156 11.87 0.96 3.26
C GLU A 156 11.71 0.22 4.60
N ASP A 157 11.22 -1.02 4.57
CA ASP A 157 11.11 -1.86 5.76
C ASP A 157 12.38 -2.73 5.91
N MET A 158 12.85 -2.89 7.14
CA MET A 158 14.07 -3.66 7.44
C MET A 158 13.76 -5.16 7.48
N ILE A 159 14.37 -5.96 6.60
CA ILE A 159 14.06 -7.38 6.42
C ILE A 159 15.22 -8.29 6.86
N TYR A 160 16.40 -8.10 6.32
CA TYR A 160 17.55 -9.00 6.50
C TYR A 160 18.75 -8.37 7.23
N GLN A 161 18.82 -7.06 7.31
CA GLN A 161 19.99 -6.32 7.80
C GLN A 161 20.34 -6.71 9.24
N GLY A 162 19.33 -6.92 10.09
CA GLY A 162 19.54 -7.37 11.47
C GLY A 162 20.17 -8.77 11.56
N MET A 163 19.71 -9.72 10.75
CA MET A 163 20.27 -11.08 10.67
C MET A 163 21.71 -11.05 10.18
N LEU A 164 21.96 -10.28 9.12
CA LEU A 164 23.28 -10.12 8.52
C LEU A 164 24.30 -9.56 9.51
N ALA A 165 23.90 -8.53 10.27
CA ALA A 165 24.72 -7.93 11.31
C ALA A 165 25.04 -8.91 12.46
N LEU A 166 24.03 -9.67 12.92
CA LEU A 166 24.21 -10.69 13.98
C LEU A 166 25.16 -11.81 13.54
N LEU A 167 25.07 -12.27 12.29
CA LEU A 167 25.97 -13.27 11.74
C LEU A 167 27.41 -12.73 11.66
N ALA A 168 27.61 -11.49 11.21
CA ALA A 168 28.93 -10.87 11.17
C ALA A 168 29.55 -10.73 12.58
N MET A 169 28.75 -10.33 13.57
CA MET A 169 29.19 -10.26 14.96
C MET A 169 29.55 -11.63 15.54
N LYS A 170 28.78 -12.67 15.22
CA LYS A 170 28.97 -14.02 15.74
C LYS A 170 30.16 -14.73 15.12
N THR A 171 30.42 -14.51 13.84
CA THR A 171 31.51 -15.15 13.10
C THR A 171 32.84 -14.39 13.19
N HIS A 172 32.80 -13.11 13.61
CA HIS A 172 33.94 -12.17 13.55
C HIS A 172 34.53 -12.04 12.14
N ARG A 173 33.71 -12.27 11.09
CA ARG A 173 34.10 -12.20 9.68
C ARG A 173 33.09 -11.35 8.90
N PRO A 174 33.46 -10.76 7.78
CA PRO A 174 32.50 -10.17 6.85
C PRO A 174 31.51 -11.24 6.35
N VAL A 175 30.21 -10.92 6.40
CA VAL A 175 29.15 -11.79 5.93
C VAL A 175 28.36 -11.08 4.84
N ARG A 176 28.19 -11.76 3.69
CA ARG A 176 27.42 -11.32 2.55
C ARG A 176 26.14 -12.15 2.43
N LEU A 177 25.03 -11.49 2.11
CA LEU A 177 23.74 -12.09 1.78
C LEU A 177 23.28 -11.60 0.42
N VAL A 178 22.70 -12.47 -0.39
CA VAL A 178 21.97 -12.11 -1.62
C VAL A 178 20.76 -13.04 -1.70
N PHE A 179 19.57 -12.48 -1.78
CA PHE A 179 18.35 -13.26 -1.96
C PHE A 179 18.20 -13.73 -3.40
N THR A 180 17.62 -14.90 -3.60
CA THR A 180 17.04 -15.26 -4.89
C THR A 180 15.74 -14.45 -5.11
N ARG A 181 15.20 -14.50 -6.33
CA ARG A 181 13.91 -13.84 -6.60
C ARG A 181 12.77 -14.48 -5.78
N GLU A 182 12.78 -15.79 -5.60
CA GLU A 182 11.81 -16.52 -4.80
C GLU A 182 11.89 -16.11 -3.32
N GLU A 183 13.10 -16.01 -2.77
CA GLU A 183 13.31 -15.56 -1.39
C GLU A 183 12.84 -14.12 -1.21
N SER A 184 13.11 -13.24 -2.17
CA SER A 184 12.62 -11.86 -2.18
C SER A 184 11.09 -11.81 -2.16
N ILE A 185 10.42 -12.53 -3.07
CA ILE A 185 8.95 -12.55 -3.16
C ILE A 185 8.29 -13.11 -1.90
N ILE A 186 8.85 -14.16 -1.30
CA ILE A 186 8.23 -14.81 -0.14
C ILE A 186 8.41 -13.99 1.15
N SER A 187 9.54 -13.32 1.32
CA SER A 187 9.94 -12.73 2.61
C SER A 187 9.75 -11.22 2.71
N THR A 188 9.62 -10.50 1.59
CA THR A 188 9.51 -9.04 1.60
C THR A 188 8.07 -8.57 1.78
N ALA A 189 7.92 -7.30 2.19
CA ALA A 189 6.61 -6.69 2.35
C ALA A 189 5.85 -6.58 1.02
N LYS A 190 4.53 -6.58 1.08
CA LYS A 190 3.62 -6.41 -0.07
C LYS A 190 2.84 -5.09 0.04
N ARG A 191 2.18 -4.67 -1.05
CA ARG A 191 1.14 -3.66 -0.96
C ARG A 191 0.00 -4.19 -0.10
N HIS A 192 -0.49 -3.38 0.81
CA HIS A 192 -1.68 -3.70 1.58
C HIS A 192 -2.86 -4.02 0.67
N PRO A 193 -3.38 -5.25 0.66
CA PRO A 193 -4.71 -5.49 0.11
C PRO A 193 -5.71 -4.67 0.90
N SER A 194 -6.73 -4.14 0.24
CA SER A 194 -7.73 -3.32 0.90
C SER A 194 -9.14 -3.64 0.45
N ARG A 195 -10.08 -3.46 1.36
CA ARG A 195 -11.50 -3.37 1.08
C ARG A 195 -12.00 -2.00 1.53
N THR A 196 -12.53 -1.23 0.59
CA THR A 196 -13.05 0.12 0.80
C THR A 196 -14.55 0.12 0.55
N VAL A 197 -15.34 0.42 1.58
CA VAL A 197 -16.76 0.74 1.43
C VAL A 197 -16.86 2.25 1.37
N LEU A 198 -17.42 2.77 0.29
CA LEU A 198 -17.58 4.20 0.03
C LEU A 198 -19.04 4.50 -0.22
N ARG A 199 -19.58 5.43 0.57
CA ARG A 199 -20.93 5.99 0.43
C ARG A 199 -20.83 7.48 0.15
N MET A 200 -21.48 7.94 -0.91
CA MET A 200 -21.46 9.34 -1.33
C MET A 200 -22.87 9.85 -1.55
N GLY A 201 -23.13 11.05 -1.05
CA GLY A 201 -24.35 11.80 -1.29
C GLY A 201 -24.11 12.95 -2.24
N LEU A 202 -24.94 13.09 -3.29
CA LEU A 202 -24.82 14.11 -4.33
C LEU A 202 -26.16 14.82 -4.57
N MET A 203 -26.07 16.09 -4.99
CA MET A 203 -27.17 16.82 -5.60
C MET A 203 -27.35 16.43 -7.05
N ARG A 204 -28.50 16.69 -7.65
CA ARG A 204 -28.76 16.44 -9.10
C ARG A 204 -27.80 17.19 -10.01
N ASP A 205 -27.28 18.33 -9.58
CA ASP A 205 -26.28 19.10 -10.33
C ASP A 205 -24.84 18.57 -10.21
N GLY A 206 -24.63 17.44 -9.55
CA GLY A 206 -23.34 16.77 -9.40
C GLY A 206 -22.51 17.25 -8.20
N ARG A 207 -22.95 18.21 -7.40
CA ARG A 207 -22.23 18.62 -6.16
C ARG A 207 -22.28 17.52 -5.11
N ILE A 208 -21.14 17.21 -4.52
CA ILE A 208 -21.01 16.23 -3.44
C ILE A 208 -21.40 16.89 -2.11
N CYS A 209 -22.39 16.34 -1.41
CA CYS A 209 -22.86 16.79 -0.10
C CYS A 209 -22.16 16.10 1.05
N ALA A 210 -21.91 14.80 0.93
CA ALA A 210 -21.29 13.98 1.97
C ALA A 210 -20.49 12.80 1.41
N LEU A 211 -19.45 12.43 2.14
CA LEU A 211 -18.61 11.26 1.88
C LEU A 211 -18.42 10.47 3.17
N GLU A 212 -18.76 9.19 3.16
CA GLU A 212 -18.33 8.22 4.16
C GLU A 212 -17.46 7.16 3.49
N MET A 213 -16.26 6.94 4.02
CA MET A 213 -15.31 5.95 3.52
C MET A 213 -14.75 5.12 4.66
N LYS A 214 -14.96 3.81 4.59
CA LYS A 214 -14.37 2.82 5.49
C LYS A 214 -13.37 1.99 4.72
N VAL A 215 -12.10 2.03 5.12
CA VAL A 215 -11.01 1.28 4.50
C VAL A 215 -10.46 0.26 5.48
N ILE A 216 -10.52 -1.00 5.13
CA ILE A 216 -9.91 -2.10 5.88
C ILE A 216 -8.73 -2.59 5.06
N CYS A 217 -7.53 -2.53 5.64
CA CYS A 217 -6.30 -2.97 5.01
C CYS A 217 -5.70 -4.15 5.78
N ASP A 218 -5.30 -5.16 5.05
CA ASP A 218 -4.54 -6.28 5.60
C ASP A 218 -3.08 -5.87 5.81
N GLY A 219 -2.67 -5.78 7.07
CA GLY A 219 -1.29 -5.50 7.48
C GLY A 219 -0.39 -6.72 7.44
N GLY A 220 -0.99 -7.92 7.28
CA GLY A 220 -0.27 -9.18 7.40
C GLY A 220 0.22 -9.44 8.83
N ALA A 221 1.21 -10.31 8.95
CA ALA A 221 1.68 -10.81 10.23
C ALA A 221 2.45 -9.79 11.09
N TYR A 222 2.90 -8.68 10.50
CA TYR A 222 3.66 -7.63 11.20
C TYR A 222 3.29 -6.24 10.71
N GLY A 223 3.21 -5.29 11.62
CA GLY A 223 2.73 -3.93 11.34
C GLY A 223 3.61 -3.08 10.41
N LEU A 224 4.90 -3.37 10.29
CA LEU A 224 5.85 -2.62 9.46
C LEU A 224 5.49 -1.12 9.35
N SER A 225 5.28 -0.62 8.14
CA SER A 225 4.84 0.77 7.87
C SER A 225 3.30 0.96 7.82
N THR A 226 2.50 -0.04 8.24
CA THR A 226 1.02 -0.03 8.14
C THR A 226 0.38 1.21 8.75
N GLU A 227 0.81 1.68 9.93
CA GLU A 227 0.26 2.89 10.55
C GLU A 227 0.41 4.12 9.63
N GLY A 228 1.59 4.30 9.03
CA GLY A 228 1.87 5.40 8.10
C GLY A 228 1.02 5.31 6.83
N VAL A 229 0.84 4.10 6.31
CA VAL A 229 0.01 3.81 5.12
C VAL A 229 -1.46 4.15 5.41
N MET A 230 -2.00 3.72 6.56
CA MET A 230 -3.37 4.04 6.96
C MET A 230 -3.59 5.53 7.16
N ARG A 231 -2.61 6.21 7.75
CA ARG A 231 -2.65 7.68 7.93
C ARG A 231 -2.71 8.40 6.59
N LYS A 232 -1.87 8.01 5.63
CA LYS A 232 -1.86 8.63 4.30
C LYS A 232 -3.11 8.29 3.50
N ALA A 233 -3.63 7.07 3.59
CA ALA A 233 -4.91 6.69 3.01
C ALA A 233 -6.04 7.60 3.52
N ALA A 234 -6.15 7.81 4.84
CA ALA A 234 -7.15 8.70 5.43
C ALA A 234 -7.00 10.17 5.00
N ILE A 235 -5.75 10.68 4.96
CA ILE A 235 -5.45 12.08 4.56
C ILE A 235 -5.85 12.34 3.09
N LEU A 236 -5.78 11.35 2.22
CA LEU A 236 -6.04 11.51 0.78
C LEU A 236 -7.38 10.91 0.33
N ALA A 237 -8.19 10.41 1.28
CA ALA A 237 -9.44 9.71 0.98
C ALA A 237 -10.46 10.53 0.18
N ALA A 238 -10.60 11.82 0.49
CA ALA A 238 -11.54 12.69 -0.21
C ALA A 238 -11.03 13.22 -1.56
N GLY A 239 -9.81 12.82 -1.96
CA GLY A 239 -9.20 13.34 -3.19
C GLY A 239 -9.06 14.86 -3.19
N PRO A 240 -8.95 15.48 -4.37
CA PRO A 240 -8.83 16.93 -4.53
C PRO A 240 -10.18 17.63 -4.63
N TYR A 241 -11.21 17.11 -3.95
CA TYR A 241 -12.59 17.57 -4.06
C TYR A 241 -13.06 18.30 -2.81
N ALA A 242 -13.84 19.38 -3.04
CA ALA A 242 -14.44 20.19 -1.98
C ALA A 242 -15.72 19.49 -1.46
N ILE A 243 -15.59 18.72 -0.41
CA ILE A 243 -16.68 17.96 0.22
C ILE A 243 -16.94 18.54 1.62
N PRO A 244 -18.15 19.06 1.90
CA PRO A 244 -18.43 19.73 3.17
C PRO A 244 -18.53 18.77 4.35
N ASN A 245 -18.99 17.53 4.13
CA ASN A 245 -19.22 16.56 5.18
C ASN A 245 -18.44 15.28 4.86
N VAL A 246 -17.44 14.95 5.71
CA VAL A 246 -16.53 13.83 5.47
C VAL A 246 -16.35 12.98 6.72
N LYS A 247 -16.60 11.69 6.59
CA LYS A 247 -16.30 10.66 7.59
C LYS A 247 -15.40 9.60 6.95
N VAL A 248 -14.18 9.48 7.46
CA VAL A 248 -13.23 8.47 7.00
C VAL A 248 -12.76 7.66 8.19
N ASP A 249 -12.75 6.35 8.03
CA ASP A 249 -12.20 5.39 8.97
C ASP A 249 -11.28 4.43 8.23
N THR A 250 -9.99 4.43 8.56
CA THR A 250 -9.02 3.47 8.01
C THR A 250 -8.51 2.55 9.11
N TYR A 251 -8.51 1.25 8.82
CA TYR A 251 -8.13 0.19 9.76
C TYR A 251 -6.99 -0.63 9.16
N GLY A 252 -5.91 -0.81 9.91
CA GLY A 252 -4.88 -1.80 9.61
C GLY A 252 -5.09 -3.01 10.50
N ILE A 253 -5.16 -4.21 9.94
CA ILE A 253 -5.48 -5.44 10.65
C ILE A 253 -4.32 -6.43 10.51
N TYR A 254 -3.98 -7.11 11.62
CA TYR A 254 -3.06 -8.23 11.61
C TYR A 254 -3.75 -9.50 11.10
N THR A 255 -3.06 -10.22 10.23
CA THR A 255 -3.47 -11.54 9.71
C THR A 255 -2.24 -12.44 9.58
N ASN A 256 -2.43 -13.73 9.28
CA ASN A 256 -1.31 -14.63 9.00
C ASN A 256 -0.79 -14.53 7.55
N ASN A 257 -1.16 -13.49 6.83
CA ASN A 257 -0.60 -13.20 5.51
C ASN A 257 0.82 -12.63 5.61
N THR A 258 1.55 -12.66 4.49
CA THR A 258 2.84 -11.97 4.37
C THR A 258 2.67 -10.50 4.79
N PRO A 259 3.60 -9.93 5.57
CA PRO A 259 3.49 -8.55 6.02
C PRO A 259 3.30 -7.56 4.87
N SER A 260 2.42 -6.61 5.08
CA SER A 260 2.25 -5.49 4.18
C SER A 260 3.09 -4.30 4.66
N GLY A 261 3.69 -3.57 3.73
CA GLY A 261 4.59 -2.46 4.04
C GLY A 261 4.44 -1.29 3.07
N ALA A 262 5.48 -0.47 3.03
CA ALA A 262 5.54 0.66 2.12
C ALA A 262 5.52 0.20 0.66
N PHE A 263 4.65 0.79 -0.14
CA PHE A 263 4.64 0.65 -1.59
C PHE A 263 4.25 2.00 -2.20
N ARG A 264 4.81 2.33 -3.37
CA ARG A 264 4.56 3.58 -4.12
C ARG A 264 3.12 4.06 -3.96
N SER A 265 2.92 5.34 -3.61
CA SER A 265 1.69 6.01 -3.17
C SER A 265 1.35 5.84 -1.68
N PHE A 266 1.86 4.82 -0.97
CA PHE A 266 1.80 4.68 0.49
C PHE A 266 0.38 4.82 1.07
N GLY A 267 -0.60 4.09 0.52
CA GLY A 267 -2.01 4.12 0.94
C GLY A 267 -2.92 5.01 0.07
N ALA A 268 -2.38 6.04 -0.57
CA ALA A 268 -3.15 6.94 -1.42
C ALA A 268 -3.78 6.23 -2.64
N LEU A 269 -3.10 5.21 -3.19
CA LEU A 269 -3.59 4.51 -4.38
C LEU A 269 -4.90 3.79 -4.10
N GLN A 270 -5.04 3.13 -2.95
CA GLN A 270 -6.23 2.37 -2.60
C GLN A 270 -7.46 3.28 -2.49
N THR A 271 -7.32 4.42 -1.80
CA THR A 271 -8.40 5.39 -1.64
C THR A 271 -8.68 6.18 -2.92
N ALA A 272 -7.64 6.52 -3.69
CA ALA A 272 -7.81 7.20 -4.97
C ALA A 272 -8.54 6.30 -5.99
N PHE A 273 -8.18 5.01 -6.07
CA PHE A 273 -8.89 4.07 -6.92
C PHE A 273 -10.39 4.01 -6.57
N ALA A 274 -10.72 3.85 -5.29
CA ALA A 274 -12.11 3.83 -4.84
C ALA A 274 -12.84 5.14 -5.14
N MET A 275 -12.22 6.29 -4.81
CA MET A 275 -12.81 7.62 -4.98
C MET A 275 -13.08 7.95 -6.45
N GLU A 276 -12.10 7.73 -7.32
CA GLU A 276 -12.21 8.09 -8.74
C GLU A 276 -13.17 7.16 -9.49
N SER A 277 -13.13 5.84 -9.19
CA SER A 277 -14.11 4.90 -9.74
C SER A 277 -15.53 5.21 -9.27
N HIS A 278 -15.69 5.63 -8.02
CA HIS A 278 -17.00 6.00 -7.46
C HIS A 278 -17.57 7.25 -8.12
N LEU A 279 -16.72 8.25 -8.41
CA LEU A 279 -17.13 9.45 -9.15
C LEU A 279 -17.61 9.12 -10.57
N ASP A 280 -16.98 8.17 -11.26
CA ASP A 280 -17.43 7.74 -12.58
C ASP A 280 -18.81 7.06 -12.50
N ILE A 281 -19.06 6.23 -11.51
CA ILE A 281 -20.38 5.63 -11.23
C ILE A 281 -21.42 6.72 -10.91
N CYS A 282 -21.06 7.71 -10.11
CA CYS A 282 -21.94 8.83 -9.78
C CYS A 282 -22.27 9.66 -11.02
N ALA A 283 -21.28 9.95 -11.86
CA ALA A 283 -21.47 10.65 -13.12
C ALA A 283 -22.43 9.90 -14.06
N GLU A 284 -22.25 8.59 -14.21
CA GLU A 284 -23.15 7.73 -15.00
C GLU A 284 -24.59 7.79 -14.49
N ARG A 285 -24.80 7.65 -13.16
CA ARG A 285 -26.14 7.68 -12.53
C ARG A 285 -26.82 9.05 -12.65
N LEU A 286 -26.05 10.14 -12.70
CA LEU A 286 -26.57 11.50 -12.89
C LEU A 286 -26.68 11.92 -14.36
N GLY A 287 -26.16 11.14 -15.30
CA GLY A 287 -26.07 11.49 -16.72
C GLY A 287 -25.08 12.61 -16.99
N LEU A 288 -24.06 12.78 -16.14
CA LEU A 288 -23.03 13.81 -16.26
C LEU A 288 -21.77 13.25 -16.94
N ASP A 289 -21.03 14.16 -17.59
CA ASP A 289 -19.68 13.84 -18.07
C ASP A 289 -18.71 13.63 -16.91
N PRO A 290 -17.81 12.62 -16.95
CA PRO A 290 -16.81 12.38 -15.91
C PRO A 290 -15.86 13.55 -15.63
N PHE A 291 -15.54 14.38 -16.62
CA PHE A 291 -14.78 15.62 -16.40
C PHE A 291 -15.62 16.67 -15.69
N GLU A 292 -16.92 16.74 -16.04
CA GLU A 292 -17.81 17.76 -15.48
C GLU A 292 -18.05 17.54 -13.99
N ILE A 293 -18.34 16.32 -13.54
CA ILE A 293 -18.52 16.04 -12.11
C ILE A 293 -17.25 16.38 -11.30
N ARG A 294 -16.06 16.17 -11.89
CA ARG A 294 -14.79 16.55 -11.29
C ARG A 294 -14.59 18.06 -11.23
N ARG A 295 -14.99 18.81 -12.29
CA ARG A 295 -14.92 20.29 -12.31
C ARG A 295 -15.84 20.94 -11.29
N ILE A 296 -17.06 20.42 -11.16
CA ILE A 296 -18.05 20.90 -10.19
C ILE A 296 -17.47 20.83 -8.78
N ASN A 297 -16.82 19.75 -8.44
CA ASN A 297 -16.32 19.46 -7.09
C ASN A 297 -14.84 19.81 -6.89
N ALA A 298 -14.13 20.28 -7.90
CA ALA A 298 -12.70 20.59 -7.80
C ALA A 298 -12.43 21.64 -6.73
N MET A 299 -11.47 21.36 -5.83
CA MET A 299 -10.93 22.36 -4.91
C MET A 299 -10.31 23.52 -5.71
N ARG A 300 -10.39 24.74 -5.15
CA ARG A 300 -9.85 25.97 -5.70
C ARG A 300 -8.94 26.65 -4.67
N ASP A 301 -8.26 27.71 -5.07
CA ASP A 301 -7.46 28.50 -4.15
C ASP A 301 -8.30 29.00 -2.98
N GLY A 302 -7.75 28.85 -1.78
CA GLY A 302 -8.42 29.16 -0.52
C GLY A 302 -9.29 28.04 0.04
N ALA A 303 -9.54 26.95 -0.71
CA ALA A 303 -10.27 25.79 -0.20
C ALA A 303 -9.56 25.20 1.03
N VAL A 304 -10.35 24.62 1.94
CA VAL A 304 -9.87 23.91 3.12
C VAL A 304 -10.15 22.43 2.94
N THR A 305 -9.10 21.62 3.03
CA THR A 305 -9.23 20.15 2.92
C THR A 305 -9.94 19.56 4.13
N HIS A 306 -10.41 18.31 4.02
CA HIS A 306 -10.96 17.56 5.15
C HIS A 306 -9.92 17.32 6.28
N THR A 307 -8.64 17.56 6.04
CA THR A 307 -7.57 17.58 7.05
C THR A 307 -7.27 18.98 7.58
N LYS A 308 -8.10 19.97 7.24
CA LYS A 308 -8.02 21.37 7.64
C LYS A 308 -6.80 22.14 7.08
N ALA A 309 -6.14 21.64 6.04
CA ALA A 309 -5.11 22.39 5.33
C ALA A 309 -5.76 23.37 4.34
N ARG A 310 -5.34 24.64 4.39
CA ARG A 310 -5.75 25.65 3.39
C ARG A 310 -4.86 25.54 2.17
N LEU A 311 -5.48 25.41 1.01
CA LEU A 311 -4.78 25.26 -0.26
C LEU A 311 -4.48 26.60 -0.91
N THR A 312 -3.33 26.68 -1.59
CA THR A 312 -2.90 27.78 -2.44
C THR A 312 -2.31 27.20 -3.74
N SER A 313 -2.38 27.96 -4.82
CA SER A 313 -1.85 27.54 -6.13
C SER A 313 -2.48 26.25 -6.69
N VAL A 314 -3.80 26.10 -6.54
CA VAL A 314 -4.55 24.94 -7.01
C VAL A 314 -4.73 24.99 -8.54
N SER A 315 -4.29 23.95 -9.24
CA SER A 315 -4.31 23.86 -10.70
C SER A 315 -5.24 22.79 -11.26
N LEU A 316 -6.05 22.10 -10.43
CA LEU A 316 -6.83 20.94 -10.85
C LEU A 316 -7.72 21.23 -12.07
N THR A 317 -8.54 22.29 -12.01
CA THR A 317 -9.44 22.65 -13.12
C THR A 317 -8.65 22.95 -14.41
N ARG A 318 -7.48 23.60 -14.27
CA ARG A 318 -6.61 23.90 -15.41
C ARG A 318 -6.00 22.61 -16.00
N ALA A 319 -5.64 21.67 -15.17
CA ALA A 319 -5.13 20.35 -15.59
C ALA A 319 -6.22 19.53 -16.29
N LEU A 320 -7.46 19.51 -15.75
CA LEU A 320 -8.60 18.84 -16.38
C LEU A 320 -8.89 19.41 -17.78
N ASN A 321 -8.94 20.73 -17.92
CA ASN A 321 -9.18 21.38 -19.21
C ASN A 321 -8.06 21.09 -20.24
N ALA A 322 -6.80 21.07 -19.79
CA ALA A 322 -5.67 20.73 -20.65
C ALA A 322 -5.71 19.26 -21.09
N LEU A 323 -6.07 18.35 -20.18
CA LEU A 323 -6.18 16.93 -20.47
C LEU A 323 -7.33 16.64 -21.45
N GLU A 324 -8.50 17.23 -21.23
CA GLU A 324 -9.66 17.11 -22.12
C GLU A 324 -9.28 17.54 -23.55
N LYS A 325 -8.65 18.71 -23.70
CA LYS A 325 -8.17 19.19 -25.00
C LYS A 325 -7.12 18.26 -25.63
N ALA A 326 -6.15 17.78 -24.84
CA ALA A 326 -5.06 16.94 -25.35
C ALA A 326 -5.51 15.53 -25.73
N SER A 327 -6.50 14.98 -25.02
CA SER A 327 -7.04 13.64 -25.30
C SER A 327 -8.04 13.61 -26.46
N GLY A 328 -8.52 14.75 -26.93
CA GLY A 328 -9.63 14.84 -27.90
C GLY A 328 -10.92 14.26 -27.30
N TRP A 329 -11.10 14.42 -25.99
CA TRP A 329 -12.31 13.96 -25.31
C TRP A 329 -13.54 14.71 -25.81
N GLU A 330 -14.53 13.96 -26.26
CA GLU A 330 -15.83 14.53 -26.63
C GLU A 330 -16.73 14.55 -25.39
N ALA A 331 -17.16 15.74 -24.97
CA ALA A 331 -18.03 15.90 -23.80
C ALA A 331 -19.38 15.20 -24.02
N GLY A 332 -19.85 14.49 -22.99
CA GLY A 332 -21.16 13.83 -23.00
C GLY A 332 -21.28 12.73 -21.95
N PRO A 333 -22.48 12.29 -21.62
CA PRO A 333 -22.66 11.17 -20.72
C PRO A 333 -22.04 9.89 -21.33
N PRO A 334 -21.58 8.94 -20.51
CA PRO A 334 -20.89 7.72 -20.96
C PRO A 334 -21.59 6.96 -22.09
N ASN A 335 -22.92 6.93 -22.08
CA ASN A 335 -23.75 6.23 -23.08
C ASN A 335 -23.93 6.99 -24.41
N SER A 336 -23.48 8.25 -24.53
CA SER A 336 -23.59 9.03 -25.78
C SER A 336 -22.48 8.75 -26.78
N ARG A 337 -21.48 7.94 -26.44
CA ARG A 337 -20.24 7.75 -27.22
C ARG A 337 -20.21 6.51 -28.10
N GLY A 338 -21.33 5.79 -28.24
CA GLY A 338 -21.38 4.60 -29.08
C GLY A 338 -20.63 3.37 -28.50
N ASP A 339 -20.01 3.49 -27.31
CA ASP A 339 -19.51 2.35 -26.55
C ASP A 339 -20.71 1.58 -25.98
N THR A 340 -21.37 0.84 -26.83
CA THR A 340 -22.41 -0.08 -26.38
C THR A 340 -21.73 -1.23 -25.65
N ARG A 341 -22.08 -1.43 -24.38
CA ARG A 341 -21.71 -2.60 -23.57
C ARG A 341 -22.12 -3.94 -24.23
N GLU A 342 -22.75 -3.91 -25.39
CA GLU A 342 -23.14 -5.08 -26.18
C GLU A 342 -21.95 -5.77 -26.86
N ASP A 343 -20.82 -5.04 -27.09
CA ASP A 343 -19.61 -5.60 -27.71
C ASP A 343 -18.63 -6.23 -26.72
N LEU A 344 -18.81 -5.97 -25.41
CA LEU A 344 -18.05 -6.64 -24.34
C LEU A 344 -18.91 -7.76 -23.78
N GLY A 345 -18.54 -9.02 -24.08
CA GLY A 345 -19.22 -10.18 -23.52
C GLY A 345 -19.42 -10.04 -22.02
N ARG A 346 -20.54 -10.54 -21.50
CA ARG A 346 -21.05 -10.36 -20.13
C ARG A 346 -20.10 -10.76 -18.98
N ASP A 347 -18.91 -11.28 -19.30
CA ASP A 347 -17.92 -11.78 -18.35
C ASP A 347 -16.68 -10.88 -18.17
N ASP A 348 -16.53 -9.81 -18.95
CA ASP A 348 -15.41 -8.85 -18.83
C ASP A 348 -15.85 -7.54 -18.18
N VAL A 349 -16.01 -7.54 -16.85
CA VAL A 349 -16.20 -6.33 -16.07
C VAL A 349 -14.85 -5.59 -15.96
N ARG A 350 -14.49 -4.86 -17.01
CA ARG A 350 -13.43 -3.85 -16.93
C ARG A 350 -14.07 -2.48 -16.67
N PRO A 351 -13.60 -1.74 -15.66
CA PRO A 351 -14.00 -0.35 -15.51
C PRO A 351 -13.58 0.43 -16.76
N PRO A 352 -14.35 1.41 -17.22
CA PRO A 352 -14.02 2.19 -18.41
C PRO A 352 -12.81 3.08 -18.13
N CYS A 353 -11.60 2.56 -18.37
CA CYS A 353 -10.38 3.35 -18.41
C CYS A 353 -10.03 3.57 -19.89
N ALA A 354 -10.38 4.73 -20.41
CA ALA A 354 -10.09 5.13 -21.81
C ALA A 354 -8.57 5.12 -22.16
N LEU A 355 -7.69 5.05 -21.17
CA LEU A 355 -6.25 4.87 -21.37
C LEU A 355 -5.87 3.44 -21.84
N GLY A 356 -6.59 2.40 -21.42
CA GLY A 356 -6.27 1.02 -21.76
C GLY A 356 -6.46 0.66 -23.23
N ALA A 357 -7.41 1.30 -23.93
CA ALA A 357 -7.69 1.02 -25.34
C ALA A 357 -6.59 1.57 -26.29
N ARG A 358 -5.93 2.68 -25.92
CA ARG A 358 -4.84 3.24 -26.75
C ARG A 358 -3.50 2.57 -26.56
N PHE A 359 -3.22 1.96 -25.41
CA PHE A 359 -2.02 1.12 -25.23
C PHE A 359 -2.09 -0.16 -26.07
N LYS A 360 -3.26 -0.77 -26.19
CA LYS A 360 -3.44 -1.95 -27.07
C LYS A 360 -3.24 -1.63 -28.55
N ALA A 361 -3.71 -0.49 -29.01
CA ALA A 361 -3.52 -0.05 -30.40
C ALA A 361 -2.05 0.29 -30.73
N ALA A 362 -1.27 0.76 -29.75
CA ALA A 362 0.16 1.01 -29.92
C ALA A 362 0.98 -0.30 -29.96
N GLU A 363 0.63 -1.27 -29.12
CA GLU A 363 1.27 -2.61 -29.12
C GLU A 363 0.96 -3.39 -30.42
N GLU A 364 -0.24 -3.27 -30.96
CA GLU A 364 -0.63 -3.89 -32.23
C GLU A 364 0.02 -3.23 -33.45
N GLN A 365 0.38 -1.94 -33.37
CA GLN A 365 1.13 -1.23 -34.42
C GLN A 365 2.63 -1.56 -34.38
N GLU A 366 3.24 -1.69 -33.20
CA GLU A 366 4.64 -2.12 -33.05
C GLU A 366 4.86 -3.60 -33.41
N ALA A 367 3.83 -4.43 -33.31
CA ALA A 367 3.90 -5.84 -33.72
C ALA A 367 3.67 -6.07 -35.23
N ALA A 368 3.27 -5.03 -35.96
CA ALA A 368 3.01 -5.06 -37.40
C ALA A 368 4.10 -4.40 -38.27
N GLU A 369 5.10 -3.78 -37.64
CA GLU A 369 6.36 -3.30 -38.24
C GLU A 369 7.51 -4.27 -37.91
#